data_668f1606bfa3bcf1fa1c63e7ddd44e8c
#
_entry.id   668f1606bfa3bcf1fa1c63e7ddd44e8c
#
_cell.length_a   1.000
_cell.length_b   1.000
_cell.length_c   1.000
_cell.angle_alpha   90.00
_cell.angle_beta   90.00
_cell.angle_gamma   90.00
#
_symmetry.space_group_name_H-M   'P 1'
#
loop_
_entity.id
_entity.type
_entity.pdbx_description
1 polymer ?
#
loop_
_entity_poly.entity_id
_entity_poly.type
_entity_poly.pdbx_seq_one_letter_code
_entity_poly.pdbx_strand_id
1 'polypeptide(L)'
;MESAERLVKNPGWTSRVAQAMRGAGGMLLDLAYPPVCLNCDAPTSTPDVLCAICFKALRPITAPLCPVMGLPFEVSLGPDLLSAEAIADPPPFGRARAAVLYNEVARTLVSRLKYGDRPELARFCARLIAGAGHELWMGDPILVPIPLHPARQRERRYNQSGELAQALGKLTGLDVDADLVRRIRKTRQQVGLSGDGRQRNVAGAFAVHPDMLVRSRGRRIVLVDDVYTTGATTKAVTRTLLKAGAEAVDVVSFARVVIGAELPI
;
A
#
# COMPACT_ATOMS: atom_id res chain seq x y z
N MET A 1 -2.54 53.56 -22.94
CA MET A 1 -2.18 52.71 -24.10
C MET A 1 -0.74 52.36 -23.94
N GLU A 2 -0.48 51.18 -23.41
CA GLU A 2 0.88 50.61 -23.44
C GLU A 2 0.76 49.08 -23.34
N SER A 3 0.98 48.46 -24.48
CA SER A 3 0.83 47.02 -24.69
C SER A 3 2.06 46.31 -24.13
N ALA A 4 1.92 45.55 -23.06
CA ALA A 4 2.98 44.69 -22.55
C ALA A 4 3.02 43.39 -23.38
N GLU A 5 3.95 43.32 -24.33
CA GLU A 5 4.34 42.10 -25.03
C GLU A 5 4.91 41.07 -24.06
N ARG A 6 4.22 39.93 -23.89
CA ARG A 6 4.73 38.78 -23.21
C ARG A 6 5.72 38.07 -24.15
N LEU A 7 7.02 38.25 -23.86
CA LEU A 7 8.10 37.47 -24.44
C LEU A 7 7.95 36.00 -23.98
N VAL A 8 7.47 35.15 -24.87
CA VAL A 8 7.55 33.69 -24.73
C VAL A 8 9.02 33.31 -24.86
N LYS A 9 9.67 33.00 -23.74
CA LYS A 9 11.03 32.44 -23.73
C LYS A 9 10.99 31.06 -24.38
N ASN A 10 11.45 30.95 -25.62
CA ASN A 10 11.77 29.67 -26.24
C ASN A 10 12.85 28.95 -25.43
N PRO A 11 12.66 27.66 -25.08
CA PRO A 11 13.68 26.88 -24.40
C PRO A 11 14.91 26.80 -25.33
N GLY A 12 16.04 27.33 -24.85
CA GLY A 12 17.26 27.44 -25.62
C GLY A 12 17.77 26.10 -26.16
N TRP A 13 18.51 26.15 -27.27
CA TRP A 13 19.10 24.99 -27.96
C TRP A 13 19.86 24.04 -27.03
N THR A 14 20.51 24.55 -25.98
CA THR A 14 21.19 23.77 -24.95
C THR A 14 20.25 22.83 -24.16
N SER A 15 18.99 23.23 -23.94
CA SER A 15 18.01 22.37 -23.24
C SER A 15 17.50 21.23 -24.15
N ARG A 16 17.37 21.48 -25.47
CA ARG A 16 16.99 20.47 -26.46
C ARG A 16 18.08 19.44 -26.67
N VAL A 17 19.36 19.88 -26.75
CA VAL A 17 20.52 19.00 -26.87
C VAL A 17 20.69 18.16 -25.61
N ALA A 18 20.55 18.74 -24.41
CA ALA A 18 20.62 18.00 -23.16
C ALA A 18 19.44 17.00 -22.97
N GLN A 19 18.29 17.28 -23.57
CA GLN A 19 17.15 16.36 -23.57
C GLN A 19 17.32 15.24 -24.58
N ALA A 20 17.87 15.51 -25.77
CA ALA A 20 18.22 14.51 -26.79
C ALA A 20 19.36 13.59 -26.31
N MET A 21 20.38 14.12 -25.64
CA MET A 21 21.47 13.30 -25.08
C MET A 21 21.01 12.42 -23.93
N ARG A 22 20.08 12.89 -23.09
CA ARG A 22 19.44 12.06 -22.06
C ARG A 22 18.58 10.96 -22.68
N GLY A 23 17.89 11.23 -23.77
CA GLY A 23 17.12 10.23 -24.52
C GLY A 23 18.01 9.18 -25.19
N ALA A 24 19.11 9.58 -25.82
CA ALA A 24 20.06 8.66 -26.45
C ALA A 24 20.83 7.80 -25.42
N GLY A 25 21.23 8.38 -24.28
CA GLY A 25 21.84 7.65 -23.16
C GLY A 25 20.87 6.64 -22.53
N GLY A 26 19.58 6.98 -22.41
CA GLY A 26 18.52 6.06 -21.97
C GLY A 26 18.35 4.88 -22.94
N MET A 27 18.28 5.12 -24.24
CA MET A 27 18.16 4.07 -25.26
C MET A 27 19.32 3.07 -25.27
N LEU A 28 20.56 3.53 -25.06
CA LEU A 28 21.72 2.66 -24.96
C LEU A 28 21.73 1.83 -23.68
N LEU A 29 21.28 2.39 -22.56
CA LEU A 29 21.09 1.67 -21.30
C LEU A 29 19.95 0.65 -21.39
N ASP A 30 18.84 1.00 -22.04
CA ASP A 30 17.70 0.09 -22.25
C ASP A 30 18.07 -1.06 -23.21
N LEU A 31 19.02 -0.86 -24.12
CA LEU A 31 19.53 -1.92 -24.97
C LEU A 31 20.43 -2.92 -24.22
N ALA A 32 21.21 -2.43 -23.24
CA ALA A 32 22.07 -3.26 -22.41
C ALA A 32 21.31 -3.88 -21.21
N TYR A 33 20.31 -3.18 -20.68
CA TYR A 33 19.47 -3.59 -19.56
C TYR A 33 18.00 -3.26 -19.86
N PRO A 34 17.35 -4.07 -20.72
CA PRO A 34 15.96 -3.81 -21.09
C PRO A 34 15.06 -3.87 -19.84
N PRO A 35 14.05 -2.98 -19.75
CA PRO A 35 13.08 -3.05 -18.68
C PRO A 35 12.37 -4.39 -18.69
N VAL A 36 12.16 -4.94 -17.49
CA VAL A 36 11.57 -6.27 -17.31
C VAL A 36 10.33 -6.22 -16.43
N CYS A 37 9.45 -7.17 -16.64
CA CYS A 37 8.23 -7.35 -15.86
C CYS A 37 8.56 -7.58 -14.38
N LEU A 38 7.88 -6.84 -13.50
CA LEU A 38 8.08 -6.94 -12.04
C LEU A 38 7.73 -8.32 -11.46
N ASN A 39 7.00 -9.18 -12.20
CA ASN A 39 6.61 -10.50 -11.74
C ASN A 39 7.43 -11.64 -12.38
N CYS A 40 7.55 -11.68 -13.71
CA CYS A 40 8.13 -12.84 -14.42
C CYS A 40 9.43 -12.53 -15.16
N ASP A 41 9.96 -11.31 -15.02
CA ASP A 41 11.19 -10.84 -15.63
C ASP A 41 11.20 -10.87 -17.19
N ALA A 42 10.04 -11.10 -17.83
CA ALA A 42 9.91 -10.96 -19.29
C ALA A 42 10.11 -9.50 -19.72
N PRO A 43 10.70 -9.24 -20.91
CA PRO A 43 10.89 -7.88 -21.39
C PRO A 43 9.59 -7.08 -21.43
N THR A 44 9.68 -5.78 -21.13
CA THR A 44 8.57 -4.82 -21.18
C THR A 44 9.01 -3.57 -21.95
N SER A 45 8.03 -2.79 -22.41
CA SER A 45 8.32 -1.54 -23.13
C SER A 45 8.73 -0.37 -22.23
N THR A 46 8.41 -0.47 -20.93
CA THR A 46 8.68 0.56 -19.92
C THR A 46 9.08 -0.08 -18.59
N PRO A 47 9.88 0.59 -17.76
CA PRO A 47 10.20 0.11 -16.43
C PRO A 47 9.00 0.18 -15.46
N ASP A 48 9.10 -0.48 -14.34
CA ASP A 48 8.13 -0.43 -13.23
C ASP A 48 6.71 -0.89 -13.60
N VAL A 49 6.58 -1.87 -14.51
CA VAL A 49 5.30 -2.42 -14.96
C VAL A 49 5.27 -3.94 -14.93
N LEU A 50 4.09 -4.50 -15.03
CA LEU A 50 3.86 -5.90 -15.36
C LEU A 50 3.71 -6.05 -16.89
N CYS A 51 4.15 -7.19 -17.44
CA CYS A 51 3.78 -7.56 -18.80
C CYS A 51 2.26 -7.82 -18.89
N ALA A 52 1.70 -7.82 -20.08
CA ALA A 52 0.27 -7.99 -20.30
C ALA A 52 -0.31 -9.26 -19.65
N ILE A 53 0.44 -10.37 -19.71
CA ILE A 53 0.02 -11.66 -19.10
C ILE A 53 -0.07 -11.52 -17.58
N CYS A 54 0.98 -11.00 -16.93
CA CYS A 54 0.99 -10.84 -15.48
C CYS A 54 -0.01 -9.79 -15.00
N PHE A 55 -0.22 -8.71 -15.77
CA PHE A 55 -1.21 -7.70 -15.44
C PHE A 55 -2.63 -8.26 -15.53
N LYS A 56 -2.95 -9.04 -16.58
CA LYS A 56 -4.24 -9.72 -16.72
C LYS A 56 -4.48 -10.75 -15.61
N ALA A 57 -3.43 -11.42 -15.15
CA ALA A 57 -3.53 -12.38 -14.05
C ALA A 57 -3.65 -11.72 -12.67
N LEU A 58 -3.27 -10.45 -12.52
CA LEU A 58 -3.49 -9.68 -11.31
C LEU A 58 -4.98 -9.36 -11.20
N ARG A 59 -5.59 -9.71 -10.06
CA ARG A 59 -7.05 -9.54 -9.85
C ARG A 59 -7.32 -8.30 -9.00
N PRO A 60 -7.71 -7.16 -9.61
CA PRO A 60 -8.10 -5.97 -8.85
C PRO A 60 -9.37 -6.23 -8.02
N ILE A 61 -9.43 -5.60 -6.86
CA ILE A 61 -10.64 -5.57 -6.04
C ILE A 61 -11.41 -4.31 -6.44
N THR A 62 -12.62 -4.51 -6.98
CA THR A 62 -13.48 -3.43 -7.48
C THR A 62 -14.88 -3.54 -6.89
N ALA A 63 -15.62 -2.42 -6.94
CA ALA A 63 -17.03 -2.40 -6.51
C ALA A 63 -17.89 -3.42 -7.27
N PRO A 64 -18.95 -3.96 -6.64
CA PRO A 64 -19.48 -3.59 -5.32
C PRO A 64 -18.67 -4.19 -4.17
N LEU A 65 -18.48 -3.42 -3.11
CA LEU A 65 -17.64 -3.77 -1.95
C LEU A 65 -18.42 -3.66 -0.64
N CYS A 66 -18.06 -4.51 0.33
CA CYS A 66 -18.45 -4.28 1.72
C CYS A 66 -17.92 -2.92 2.19
N PRO A 67 -18.77 -2.00 2.68
CA PRO A 67 -18.35 -0.65 3.05
C PRO A 67 -17.28 -0.62 4.13
N VAL A 68 -17.31 -1.58 5.06
CA VAL A 68 -16.35 -1.68 6.16
C VAL A 68 -15.11 -2.46 5.75
N MET A 69 -15.27 -3.69 5.28
CA MET A 69 -14.14 -4.60 5.06
C MET A 69 -13.53 -4.50 3.66
N GLY A 70 -14.18 -3.82 2.68
CA GLY A 70 -13.70 -3.76 1.31
C GLY A 70 -13.62 -5.13 0.62
N LEU A 71 -14.41 -6.09 1.06
CA LEU A 71 -14.56 -7.39 0.39
C LEU A 71 -15.44 -7.23 -0.85
N PRO A 72 -15.03 -7.76 -2.00
CA PRO A 72 -15.87 -7.70 -3.20
C PRO A 72 -17.10 -8.58 -3.06
N PHE A 73 -18.21 -8.09 -3.59
CA PHE A 73 -19.45 -8.84 -3.78
C PHE A 73 -19.62 -9.19 -5.26
N GLU A 74 -20.25 -10.31 -5.55
CA GLU A 74 -20.58 -10.70 -6.93
C GLU A 74 -21.69 -9.82 -7.52
N VAL A 75 -22.62 -9.40 -6.67
CA VAL A 75 -23.77 -8.56 -7.05
C VAL A 75 -23.95 -7.44 -6.05
N SER A 76 -24.40 -6.28 -6.53
CA SER A 76 -24.77 -5.17 -5.67
C SER A 76 -26.17 -5.40 -5.08
N LEU A 77 -26.23 -5.59 -3.77
CA LEU A 77 -27.47 -5.72 -3.01
C LEU A 77 -27.78 -4.47 -2.16
N GLY A 78 -27.11 -3.37 -2.46
CA GLY A 78 -27.25 -2.07 -1.77
C GLY A 78 -25.94 -1.57 -1.16
N PRO A 79 -25.85 -0.26 -0.85
CA PRO A 79 -24.61 0.37 -0.39
C PRO A 79 -24.20 -0.03 1.03
N ASP A 80 -25.16 -0.44 1.87
CA ASP A 80 -24.95 -0.75 3.29
C ASP A 80 -24.77 -2.24 3.58
N LEU A 81 -24.67 -3.09 2.55
CA LEU A 81 -24.51 -4.52 2.74
C LEU A 81 -23.16 -4.82 3.38
N LEU A 82 -23.20 -5.43 4.57
CA LEU A 82 -21.99 -5.89 5.25
C LEU A 82 -21.65 -7.32 4.85
N SER A 83 -20.36 -7.60 4.71
CA SER A 83 -19.88 -8.96 4.53
C SER A 83 -20.07 -9.81 5.80
N ALA A 84 -20.20 -11.12 5.65
CA ALA A 84 -20.29 -12.05 6.78
C ALA A 84 -19.12 -11.90 7.76
N GLU A 85 -17.91 -11.62 7.26
CA GLU A 85 -16.74 -11.34 8.07
C GLU A 85 -16.94 -10.08 8.94
N ALA A 86 -17.50 -8.99 8.37
CA ALA A 86 -17.74 -7.75 9.09
C ALA A 86 -18.81 -7.90 10.19
N ILE A 87 -19.79 -8.78 9.95
CA ILE A 87 -20.87 -9.07 10.93
C ILE A 87 -20.34 -9.97 12.05
N ALA A 88 -19.60 -11.04 11.70
CA ALA A 88 -19.14 -12.03 12.67
C ALA A 88 -18.02 -11.52 13.60
N ASP A 89 -17.10 -10.70 13.08
CA ASP A 89 -15.98 -10.10 13.85
C ASP A 89 -15.80 -8.63 13.45
N PRO A 90 -16.66 -7.72 13.94
CA PRO A 90 -16.62 -6.30 13.62
C PRO A 90 -15.23 -5.71 13.89
N PRO A 91 -14.59 -5.11 12.87
CA PRO A 91 -13.24 -4.56 13.02
C PRO A 91 -13.26 -3.28 13.86
N PRO A 92 -12.16 -2.96 14.57
CA PRO A 92 -12.05 -1.72 15.34
C PRO A 92 -11.77 -0.48 14.46
N PHE A 93 -11.46 -0.66 13.18
CA PHE A 93 -11.25 0.42 12.22
C PHE A 93 -12.55 0.75 11.46
N GLY A 94 -12.61 1.94 10.85
CA GLY A 94 -13.78 2.37 10.08
C GLY A 94 -13.90 1.63 8.77
N ARG A 95 -12.86 1.68 7.95
CA ARG A 95 -12.85 1.09 6.60
C ARG A 95 -11.53 0.40 6.30
N ALA A 96 -11.60 -0.70 5.55
CA ALA A 96 -10.43 -1.32 4.95
C ALA A 96 -10.58 -1.37 3.43
N ARG A 97 -9.50 -1.09 2.70
CA ARG A 97 -9.42 -1.23 1.24
C ARG A 97 -8.17 -2.01 0.87
N ALA A 98 -8.26 -2.78 -0.19
CA ALA A 98 -7.11 -3.48 -0.75
C ALA A 98 -7.14 -3.35 -2.27
N ALA A 99 -5.96 -3.25 -2.88
CA ALA A 99 -5.89 -3.04 -4.32
C ALA A 99 -6.20 -4.31 -5.12
N VAL A 100 -5.71 -5.46 -4.67
CA VAL A 100 -5.81 -6.72 -5.40
C VAL A 100 -6.12 -7.91 -4.49
N LEU A 101 -6.69 -8.97 -5.07
CA LEU A 101 -6.76 -10.27 -4.40
C LEU A 101 -5.37 -10.89 -4.29
N TYR A 102 -5.10 -11.58 -3.17
CA TYR A 102 -3.85 -12.28 -2.94
C TYR A 102 -3.81 -13.58 -3.73
N ASN A 103 -3.35 -13.50 -4.97
CA ASN A 103 -3.12 -14.62 -5.88
C ASN A 103 -1.62 -14.86 -6.10
N GLU A 104 -1.24 -15.71 -7.06
CA GLU A 104 0.17 -16.04 -7.32
C GLU A 104 1.00 -14.81 -7.73
N VAL A 105 0.46 -13.94 -8.60
CA VAL A 105 1.15 -12.71 -9.02
C VAL A 105 1.34 -11.77 -7.83
N ALA A 106 0.28 -11.51 -7.07
CA ALA A 106 0.35 -10.68 -5.88
C ALA A 106 1.32 -11.26 -4.84
N ARG A 107 1.32 -12.59 -4.65
CA ARG A 107 2.26 -13.30 -3.76
C ARG A 107 3.71 -13.08 -4.17
N THR A 108 4.01 -13.19 -5.45
CA THR A 108 5.36 -12.97 -5.98
C THR A 108 5.80 -11.52 -5.77
N LEU A 109 4.96 -10.54 -6.10
CA LEU A 109 5.25 -9.13 -5.90
C LEU A 109 5.51 -8.81 -4.40
N VAL A 110 4.66 -9.32 -3.51
CA VAL A 110 4.83 -9.16 -2.06
C VAL A 110 6.11 -9.85 -1.57
N SER A 111 6.43 -11.03 -2.10
CA SER A 111 7.68 -11.74 -1.75
C SER A 111 8.91 -10.94 -2.20
N ARG A 112 8.90 -10.43 -3.44
CA ARG A 112 9.97 -9.59 -3.98
C ARG A 112 10.08 -8.26 -3.22
N LEU A 113 8.96 -7.67 -2.80
CA LEU A 113 8.95 -6.50 -1.94
C LEU A 113 9.55 -6.78 -0.56
N LYS A 114 9.47 -8.01 -0.05
CA LYS A 114 10.01 -8.41 1.26
C LYS A 114 11.50 -8.73 1.25
N TYR A 115 12.04 -9.20 0.15
CA TYR A 115 13.38 -9.78 0.08
C TYR A 115 14.23 -9.25 -1.08
N GLY A 116 13.69 -8.38 -1.92
CA GLY A 116 14.39 -7.81 -3.05
C GLY A 116 14.67 -6.32 -2.85
N ASP A 117 15.89 -5.87 -3.15
CA ASP A 117 16.24 -4.44 -3.21
C ASP A 117 15.63 -3.80 -4.49
N ARG A 118 14.28 -3.79 -4.56
CA ARG A 118 13.53 -3.31 -5.73
C ARG A 118 12.52 -2.22 -5.34
N PRO A 119 12.98 -0.96 -5.15
CA PRO A 119 12.11 0.17 -4.76
C PRO A 119 11.01 0.47 -5.78
N GLU A 120 11.21 0.08 -7.05
CA GLU A 120 10.20 0.17 -8.09
C GLU A 120 8.92 -0.62 -7.79
N LEU A 121 9.03 -1.75 -7.05
CA LEU A 121 7.87 -2.52 -6.61
C LEU A 121 6.97 -1.71 -5.67
N ALA A 122 7.56 -0.95 -4.74
CA ALA A 122 6.79 -0.09 -3.85
C ALA A 122 6.03 0.98 -4.64
N ARG A 123 6.64 1.58 -5.68
CA ARG A 123 5.97 2.55 -6.55
C ARG A 123 4.82 1.93 -7.35
N PHE A 124 5.03 0.73 -7.90
CA PHE A 124 3.98 0.01 -8.63
C PHE A 124 2.80 -0.32 -7.71
N CYS A 125 3.05 -0.94 -6.56
CA CYS A 125 2.01 -1.30 -5.60
C CYS A 125 1.28 -0.06 -5.06
N ALA A 126 2.00 1.03 -4.76
CA ALA A 126 1.41 2.27 -4.28
C ALA A 126 0.45 2.91 -5.30
N ARG A 127 0.73 2.84 -6.61
CA ARG A 127 -0.21 3.30 -7.65
C ARG A 127 -1.55 2.55 -7.58
N LEU A 128 -1.51 1.24 -7.39
CA LEU A 128 -2.74 0.43 -7.26
C LEU A 128 -3.47 0.73 -5.94
N ILE A 129 -2.72 0.88 -4.84
CA ILE A 129 -3.27 1.27 -3.53
C ILE A 129 -3.93 2.66 -3.61
N ALA A 130 -3.30 3.63 -4.29
CA ALA A 130 -3.84 4.97 -4.43
C ALA A 130 -5.22 4.98 -5.10
N GLY A 131 -5.40 4.15 -6.14
CA GLY A 131 -6.70 3.97 -6.78
C GLY A 131 -7.73 3.27 -5.89
N ALA A 132 -7.36 2.18 -5.24
CA ALA A 132 -8.24 1.40 -4.39
C ALA A 132 -8.71 2.16 -3.14
N GLY A 133 -7.85 3.01 -2.60
CA GLY A 133 -8.10 3.80 -1.39
C GLY A 133 -8.62 5.21 -1.65
N HIS A 134 -9.03 5.57 -2.87
CA HIS A 134 -9.32 6.97 -3.26
C HIS A 134 -10.24 7.71 -2.27
N GLU A 135 -11.25 7.04 -1.73
CA GLU A 135 -12.18 7.59 -0.74
C GLU A 135 -11.56 7.79 0.66
N LEU A 136 -10.42 7.14 0.94
CA LEU A 136 -9.72 7.25 2.21
C LEU A 136 -8.83 8.51 2.27
N TRP A 137 -8.52 9.12 1.15
CA TRP A 137 -7.62 10.30 1.08
C TRP A 137 -8.31 11.62 1.41
N MET A 138 -9.63 11.64 1.47
CA MET A 138 -10.38 12.85 1.78
C MET A 138 -10.16 13.28 3.23
N GLY A 139 -10.06 14.60 3.44
CA GLY A 139 -9.90 15.19 4.78
C GLY A 139 -8.48 15.09 5.33
N ASP A 140 -7.49 15.04 4.45
CA ASP A 140 -6.06 15.09 4.78
C ASP A 140 -5.63 14.12 5.90
N PRO A 141 -5.83 12.79 5.72
CA PRO A 141 -5.41 11.80 6.70
C PRO A 141 -3.88 11.71 6.76
N ILE A 142 -3.37 11.11 7.86
CA ILE A 142 -1.95 10.76 7.96
C ILE A 142 -1.75 9.28 7.66
N LEU A 143 -0.76 8.96 6.82
CA LEU A 143 -0.38 7.59 6.49
C LEU A 143 0.56 7.03 7.55
N VAL A 144 0.22 5.88 8.10
CA VAL A 144 1.02 5.21 9.13
C VAL A 144 1.30 3.77 8.71
N PRO A 145 2.55 3.41 8.40
CA PRO A 145 2.88 2.04 8.03
C PRO A 145 2.77 1.09 9.21
N ILE A 146 2.31 -0.14 8.95
CA ILE A 146 2.37 -1.21 9.96
C ILE A 146 3.83 -1.49 10.31
N PRO A 147 4.22 -1.38 11.61
CA PRO A 147 5.61 -1.52 11.99
C PRO A 147 6.07 -2.98 12.03
N LEU A 148 7.28 -3.21 11.53
CA LEU A 148 8.02 -4.44 11.77
C LEU A 148 8.73 -4.39 13.12
N HIS A 149 8.98 -5.57 13.71
CA HIS A 149 9.86 -5.65 14.86
C HIS A 149 11.31 -5.31 14.45
N PRO A 150 12.09 -4.56 15.26
CA PRO A 150 13.46 -4.14 14.90
C PRO A 150 14.39 -5.28 14.44
N ALA A 151 14.26 -6.47 15.03
CA ALA A 151 15.03 -7.64 14.59
C ALA A 151 14.69 -8.06 13.15
N ARG A 152 13.41 -8.01 12.74
CA ARG A 152 13.00 -8.30 11.36
C ARG A 152 13.35 -7.17 10.40
N GLN A 153 13.32 -5.95 10.85
CA GLN A 153 13.73 -4.80 10.03
C GLN A 153 15.23 -4.86 9.72
N ARG A 154 16.07 -5.30 10.69
CA ARG A 154 17.50 -5.54 10.44
C ARG A 154 17.74 -6.70 9.48
N GLU A 155 16.98 -7.81 9.61
CA GLU A 155 17.07 -8.96 8.71
C GLU A 155 16.65 -8.61 7.28
N ARG A 156 15.60 -7.79 7.11
CA ARG A 156 15.04 -7.38 5.81
C ARG A 156 15.63 -6.09 5.26
N ARG A 157 16.47 -5.37 6.05
CA ARG A 157 17.05 -4.05 5.78
C ARG A 157 16.04 -2.90 5.75
N TYR A 158 14.75 -3.14 5.54
CA TYR A 158 13.70 -2.12 5.48
C TYR A 158 12.32 -2.65 5.92
N ASN A 159 11.36 -1.74 6.09
CA ASN A 159 9.96 -2.06 6.36
C ASN A 159 9.15 -1.90 5.07
N GLN A 160 8.58 -3.00 4.54
CA GLN A 160 7.81 -3.01 3.30
C GLN A 160 6.61 -2.05 3.35
N SER A 161 5.88 -2.07 4.48
CA SER A 161 4.75 -1.16 4.68
C SER A 161 5.23 0.29 4.77
N GLY A 162 6.47 0.54 5.25
CA GLY A 162 7.12 1.84 5.23
C GLY A 162 7.39 2.33 3.82
N GLU A 163 8.00 1.49 2.96
CA GLU A 163 8.24 1.83 1.55
C GLU A 163 6.94 2.10 0.80
N LEU A 164 5.91 1.27 1.03
CA LEU A 164 4.58 1.48 0.46
C LEU A 164 3.98 2.82 0.91
N ALA A 165 4.04 3.14 2.20
CA ALA A 165 3.52 4.38 2.74
C ALA A 165 4.26 5.61 2.17
N GLN A 166 5.59 5.56 2.07
CA GLN A 166 6.39 6.63 1.47
C GLN A 166 6.08 6.84 -0.01
N ALA A 167 5.96 5.75 -0.78
CA ALA A 167 5.59 5.82 -2.18
C ALA A 167 4.16 6.36 -2.35
N LEU A 168 3.22 5.94 -1.50
CA LEU A 168 1.84 6.39 -1.48
C LEU A 168 1.75 7.87 -1.11
N GLY A 169 2.45 8.33 -0.07
CA GLY A 169 2.51 9.74 0.34
C GLY A 169 3.01 10.64 -0.78
N LYS A 170 4.05 10.21 -1.54
CA LYS A 170 4.52 10.95 -2.72
C LYS A 170 3.50 11.05 -3.84
N LEU A 171 2.63 10.04 -4.02
CA LEU A 171 1.58 10.02 -5.04
C LEU A 171 0.35 10.84 -4.66
N THR A 172 -0.02 10.81 -3.38
CA THR A 172 -1.25 11.44 -2.88
C THR A 172 -1.03 12.82 -2.27
N GLY A 173 0.21 13.20 -1.99
CA GLY A 173 0.56 14.43 -1.27
C GLY A 173 0.33 14.34 0.25
N LEU A 174 -0.03 13.17 0.77
CA LEU A 174 -0.32 12.97 2.19
C LEU A 174 0.95 12.78 3.02
N ASP A 175 0.91 13.27 4.26
CA ASP A 175 1.98 13.05 5.21
C ASP A 175 2.11 11.59 5.63
N VAL A 176 3.35 11.17 5.90
CA VAL A 176 3.68 9.84 6.40
C VAL A 176 4.38 9.95 7.75
N ASP A 177 3.82 9.28 8.77
CA ASP A 177 4.49 9.14 10.07
C ASP A 177 4.85 7.68 10.35
N ALA A 178 6.09 7.32 10.03
CA ALA A 178 6.59 5.96 10.20
C ALA A 178 6.89 5.59 11.67
N ASP A 179 6.99 6.57 12.55
CA ASP A 179 7.37 6.42 13.95
C ASP A 179 6.18 6.49 14.91
N LEU A 180 4.98 6.82 14.42
CA LEU A 180 3.79 6.96 15.24
C LEU A 180 3.47 5.68 16.03
N VAL A 181 3.67 4.52 15.41
CA VAL A 181 3.48 3.21 16.06
C VAL A 181 4.76 2.40 15.99
N ARG A 182 5.15 1.79 17.09
CA ARG A 182 6.31 0.91 17.18
C ARG A 182 5.91 -0.48 17.64
N ARG A 183 6.58 -1.49 17.09
CA ARG A 183 6.41 -2.87 17.55
C ARG A 183 7.43 -3.15 18.64
N ILE A 184 6.97 -3.28 19.88
CA ILE A 184 7.81 -3.41 21.07
C ILE A 184 8.10 -4.86 21.48
N ARG A 185 7.34 -5.83 20.93
CA ARG A 185 7.51 -7.25 21.27
C ARG A 185 7.78 -8.08 20.02
N LYS A 186 8.82 -8.95 20.07
CA LYS A 186 9.08 -9.95 19.03
C LYS A 186 7.96 -10.99 19.06
N THR A 187 7.31 -11.20 17.92
CA THR A 187 6.25 -12.21 17.76
C THR A 187 6.70 -13.27 16.76
N ARG A 188 6.18 -14.50 16.90
CA ARG A 188 6.43 -15.56 15.92
C ARG A 188 5.94 -15.18 14.52
N GLN A 189 6.47 -15.82 13.49
CA GLN A 189 5.94 -15.65 12.14
C GLN A 189 4.47 -16.09 12.12
N GLN A 190 3.62 -15.32 11.43
CA GLN A 190 2.19 -15.61 11.36
C GLN A 190 1.85 -16.71 10.34
N VAL A 191 2.83 -17.11 9.52
CA VAL A 191 2.70 -18.23 8.58
C VAL A 191 2.49 -19.52 9.37
N GLY A 192 1.42 -20.26 9.04
CA GLY A 192 1.07 -21.51 9.74
C GLY A 192 0.27 -21.37 11.04
N LEU A 193 0.02 -20.14 11.54
CA LEU A 193 -0.85 -19.93 12.71
C LEU A 193 -2.32 -19.86 12.30
N SER A 194 -3.20 -20.44 13.14
CA SER A 194 -4.66 -20.25 13.06
C SER A 194 -5.04 -18.77 13.30
N GLY A 195 -6.29 -18.39 13.01
CA GLY A 195 -6.83 -17.04 13.24
C GLY A 195 -6.62 -16.58 14.68
N ASP A 196 -7.04 -17.41 15.66
CA ASP A 196 -6.88 -17.14 17.10
C ASP A 196 -5.41 -17.12 17.53
N GLY A 197 -4.58 -17.99 16.95
CA GLY A 197 -3.13 -18.00 17.15
C GLY A 197 -2.48 -16.69 16.70
N ARG A 198 -2.91 -16.14 15.56
CA ARG A 198 -2.42 -14.85 15.05
C ARG A 198 -2.84 -13.69 15.96
N GLN A 199 -4.08 -13.70 16.46
CA GLN A 199 -4.60 -12.67 17.35
C GLN A 199 -3.85 -12.63 18.68
N ARG A 200 -3.66 -13.80 19.34
CA ARG A 200 -2.87 -13.92 20.59
C ARG A 200 -1.40 -13.55 20.38
N ASN A 201 -0.85 -13.88 19.23
CA ASN A 201 0.55 -13.59 18.89
C ASN A 201 0.85 -12.09 18.84
N VAL A 202 -0.09 -11.23 18.46
CA VAL A 202 0.09 -9.77 18.32
C VAL A 202 -0.47 -8.95 19.47
N ALA A 203 -1.16 -9.54 20.44
CA ALA A 203 -1.69 -8.85 21.60
C ALA A 203 -0.56 -8.17 22.40
N GLY A 204 -0.68 -6.86 22.71
CA GLY A 204 0.34 -6.08 23.43
C GLY A 204 1.69 -5.97 22.72
N ALA A 205 1.75 -6.19 21.41
CA ALA A 205 2.99 -6.11 20.66
C ALA A 205 3.32 -4.70 20.12
N PHE A 206 2.40 -3.75 20.28
CA PHE A 206 2.50 -2.41 19.74
C PHE A 206 2.39 -1.34 20.79
N ALA A 207 3.06 -0.21 20.59
CA ALA A 207 2.95 0.99 21.41
C ALA A 207 2.92 2.21 20.49
N VAL A 208 2.20 3.25 20.89
CA VAL A 208 2.18 4.56 20.23
C VAL A 208 3.20 5.46 20.94
N HIS A 209 3.95 6.23 20.18
CA HIS A 209 4.83 7.25 20.73
C HIS A 209 3.99 8.47 21.13
N PRO A 210 3.97 8.89 22.42
CA PRO A 210 3.07 9.96 22.88
C PRO A 210 3.22 11.27 22.12
N ASP A 211 4.48 11.69 21.88
CA ASP A 211 4.77 12.96 21.20
C ASP A 211 4.33 12.94 19.73
N MET A 212 4.33 11.75 19.09
CA MET A 212 3.88 11.59 17.70
C MET A 212 2.36 11.69 17.58
N LEU A 213 1.61 11.23 18.58
CA LEU A 213 0.15 11.33 18.58
C LEU A 213 -0.31 12.79 18.61
N VAL A 214 0.44 13.69 19.26
CA VAL A 214 0.12 15.13 19.28
C VAL A 214 0.10 15.70 17.85
N ARG A 215 1.03 15.28 16.99
CA ARG A 215 1.07 15.71 15.57
C ARG A 215 -0.08 15.18 14.74
N SER A 216 -0.66 14.05 15.15
CA SER A 216 -1.79 13.42 14.44
C SER A 216 -3.15 13.87 14.98
N ARG A 217 -3.18 14.75 16.00
CA ARG A 217 -4.43 15.17 16.62
C ARG A 217 -5.39 15.81 15.60
N GLY A 218 -6.64 15.38 15.60
CA GLY A 218 -7.65 15.85 14.66
C GLY A 218 -7.50 15.30 13.23
N ARG A 219 -6.50 14.44 12.97
CA ARG A 219 -6.33 13.79 11.67
C ARG A 219 -6.69 12.32 11.75
N ARG A 220 -7.46 11.87 10.79
CA ARG A 220 -7.72 10.45 10.59
C ARG A 220 -6.40 9.73 10.22
N ILE A 221 -6.20 8.53 10.76
CA ILE A 221 -5.03 7.71 10.48
C ILE A 221 -5.40 6.66 9.43
N VAL A 222 -4.60 6.50 8.39
CA VAL A 222 -4.72 5.40 7.44
C VAL A 222 -3.52 4.48 7.61
N LEU A 223 -3.76 3.27 8.15
CA LEU A 223 -2.75 2.24 8.27
C LEU A 223 -2.42 1.64 6.90
N VAL A 224 -1.13 1.55 6.58
CA VAL A 224 -0.65 0.98 5.31
C VAL A 224 0.04 -0.35 5.58
N ASP A 225 -0.39 -1.41 4.87
CA ASP A 225 0.20 -2.75 4.97
C ASP A 225 0.43 -3.37 3.58
N ASP A 226 1.27 -4.40 3.50
CA ASP A 226 1.49 -5.14 2.24
C ASP A 226 0.34 -6.14 1.97
N VAL A 227 -0.08 -6.91 2.96
CA VAL A 227 -1.13 -7.93 2.81
C VAL A 227 -2.07 -7.97 4.01
N TYR A 228 -3.34 -7.75 3.75
CA TYR A 228 -4.40 -8.02 4.72
C TYR A 228 -4.79 -9.51 4.65
N THR A 229 -4.48 -10.26 5.70
CA THR A 229 -4.88 -11.68 5.83
C THR A 229 -6.10 -11.80 6.75
N THR A 230 -5.92 -12.13 8.01
CA THR A 230 -6.97 -12.15 9.04
C THR A 230 -7.18 -10.78 9.69
N GLY A 231 -6.38 -9.79 9.34
CA GLY A 231 -6.39 -8.48 9.97
C GLY A 231 -5.86 -8.44 11.41
N ALA A 232 -5.32 -9.53 11.94
CA ALA A 232 -4.88 -9.59 13.34
C ALA A 232 -3.91 -8.46 13.69
N THR A 233 -2.93 -8.18 12.82
CA THR A 233 -1.96 -7.10 13.01
C THR A 233 -2.62 -5.74 12.94
N THR A 234 -3.37 -5.46 11.88
CA THR A 234 -4.06 -4.18 11.66
C THR A 234 -5.07 -3.90 12.77
N LYS A 235 -5.88 -4.90 13.18
CA LYS A 235 -6.81 -4.80 14.32
C LYS A 235 -6.09 -4.49 15.63
N ALA A 236 -4.92 -5.11 15.88
CA ALA A 236 -4.13 -4.85 17.09
C ALA A 236 -3.53 -3.44 17.10
N VAL A 237 -2.98 -2.97 15.98
CA VAL A 237 -2.46 -1.60 15.84
C VAL A 237 -3.59 -0.58 15.99
N THR A 238 -4.72 -0.81 15.34
CA THR A 238 -5.90 0.06 15.44
C THR A 238 -6.37 0.21 16.90
N ARG A 239 -6.52 -0.91 17.63
CA ARG A 239 -6.91 -0.85 19.05
C ARG A 239 -5.89 -0.07 19.88
N THR A 240 -4.61 -0.20 19.57
CA THR A 240 -3.54 0.53 20.28
C THR A 240 -3.64 2.04 20.00
N LEU A 241 -3.89 2.45 18.75
CA LEU A 241 -4.08 3.84 18.38
C LEU A 241 -5.33 4.46 19.01
N LEU A 242 -6.47 3.78 18.93
CA LEU A 242 -7.74 4.25 19.53
C LEU A 242 -7.61 4.39 21.04
N LYS A 243 -6.95 3.43 21.72
CA LYS A 243 -6.67 3.51 23.17
C LYS A 243 -5.76 4.69 23.51
N ALA A 244 -4.87 5.08 22.61
CA ALA A 244 -3.98 6.23 22.78
C ALA A 244 -4.63 7.57 22.40
N GLY A 245 -5.90 7.57 21.94
CA GLY A 245 -6.68 8.78 21.66
C GLY A 245 -6.78 9.15 20.16
N ALA A 246 -6.43 8.24 19.24
CA ALA A 246 -6.72 8.47 17.83
C ALA A 246 -8.24 8.53 17.61
N GLU A 247 -8.72 9.52 16.83
CA GLU A 247 -10.15 9.73 16.61
C GLU A 247 -10.75 8.73 15.63
N ALA A 248 -10.03 8.43 14.55
CA ALA A 248 -10.46 7.48 13.52
C ALA A 248 -9.26 6.80 12.86
N VAL A 249 -9.43 5.52 12.53
CA VAL A 249 -8.43 4.70 11.85
C VAL A 249 -9.08 3.97 10.69
N ASP A 250 -8.52 4.12 9.51
CA ASP A 250 -8.84 3.32 8.32
C ASP A 250 -7.61 2.45 7.96
N VAL A 251 -7.78 1.51 7.02
CA VAL A 251 -6.73 0.58 6.62
C VAL A 251 -6.64 0.51 5.10
N VAL A 252 -5.43 0.48 4.56
CA VAL A 252 -5.20 0.17 3.16
C VAL A 252 -4.09 -0.88 3.03
N SER A 253 -4.22 -1.78 2.06
CA SER A 253 -3.19 -2.77 1.76
C SER A 253 -3.04 -2.96 0.25
N PHE A 254 -1.87 -3.48 -0.16
CA PHE A 254 -1.70 -3.86 -1.55
C PHE A 254 -2.54 -5.07 -1.90
N ALA A 255 -2.50 -6.12 -1.10
CA ALA A 255 -3.25 -7.33 -1.39
C ALA A 255 -4.13 -7.79 -0.21
N ARG A 256 -5.19 -8.53 -0.51
CA ARG A 256 -6.07 -9.14 0.47
C ARG A 256 -6.28 -10.61 0.21
N VAL A 257 -6.16 -11.42 1.26
CA VAL A 257 -6.57 -12.84 1.25
C VAL A 257 -8.08 -12.90 1.46
N VAL A 258 -8.79 -13.53 0.55
CA VAL A 258 -10.22 -13.84 0.65
C VAL A 258 -10.37 -15.36 0.69
N ILE A 259 -10.92 -15.87 1.78
CA ILE A 259 -11.11 -17.31 1.96
C ILE A 259 -12.36 -17.71 1.19
N GLY A 260 -12.25 -18.69 0.29
CA GLY A 260 -13.40 -19.21 -0.50
C GLY A 260 -13.68 -18.44 -1.80
N ALA A 261 -12.88 -17.42 -2.15
CA ALA A 261 -13.01 -16.77 -3.45
C ALA A 261 -12.27 -17.56 -4.55
N GLU A 262 -12.80 -18.67 -4.96
CA GLU A 262 -12.77 -19.04 -6.38
C GLU A 262 -13.77 -18.13 -7.09
N LEU A 263 -13.42 -16.87 -7.30
CA LEU A 263 -14.18 -16.02 -8.20
C LEU A 263 -14.01 -16.58 -9.62
N PRO A 264 -15.11 -16.81 -10.34
CA PRO A 264 -15.05 -17.35 -11.70
C PRO A 264 -14.12 -16.50 -12.57
N ILE A 265 -13.44 -17.19 -13.46
CA ILE A 265 -12.51 -16.67 -14.46
C ILE A 265 -13.24 -15.77 -15.46
#